data_83f1363a0e852e0a763d97048ea6dbc9
#
_entry.id   83f1363a0e852e0a763d97048ea6dbc9
#
_cell.length_a   1.000
_cell.length_b   1.000
_cell.length_c   1.000
_cell.angle_alpha   90.00
_cell.angle_beta   90.00
_cell.angle_gamma   90.00
#
_symmetry.space_group_name_H-M   'P 1'
#
loop_
_entity.id
_entity.type
_entity.pdbx_description
1 polymer ?
#
loop_
_entity_poly.entity_id
_entity_poly.type
_entity_poly.pdbx_seq_one_letter_code
_entity_poly.pdbx_strand_id
1 'polypeptide(L)'
;MSFVIAKQPIYDRNGNVFGYEVYLRSKNSSEKYPSEVPFSKAAYIVTSILVEYGIDRVSEGKKVILNVSLESLLNKSLEVLPREKVIFDLNPSEVPIGETIYKRILEKIKNFKRDGSMFILNQSLYMSKYKDLINLSDIVEFYMKDVKMGKVAGVKKYSKKVLISMIEDDKDYQKAKELGADYFEGNYFRPPLIVKYTELAPFLKITLLRLMSSLSNAKSLKQIAEIISSDVGMA
;
A
#
# COMPACT_ATOMS: atom_id res chain seq x y z
N MET A 1 -6.19 21.52 2.27
CA MET A 1 -4.80 21.07 2.53
C MET A 1 -4.34 20.26 1.33
N SER A 2 -3.19 20.56 0.79
CA SER A 2 -2.65 19.78 -0.32
C SER A 2 -1.68 18.73 0.21
N PHE A 3 -1.93 17.47 -0.14
CA PHE A 3 -1.08 16.35 0.20
C PHE A 3 -0.21 15.97 -1.00
N VAL A 4 0.91 15.33 -0.73
CA VAL A 4 1.79 14.69 -1.69
C VAL A 4 2.06 13.27 -1.22
N ILE A 5 2.60 12.44 -2.09
CA ILE A 5 3.12 11.14 -1.70
C ILE A 5 4.64 11.11 -1.79
N ALA A 6 5.26 10.38 -0.88
CA ALA A 6 6.63 9.94 -0.99
C ALA A 6 6.64 8.45 -1.32
N LYS A 7 7.67 7.99 -2.02
CA LYS A 7 7.90 6.58 -2.29
C LYS A 7 9.27 6.15 -1.80
N GLN A 8 9.38 4.94 -1.27
CA GLN A 8 10.63 4.34 -0.86
C GLN A 8 10.79 2.96 -1.50
N PRO A 9 11.95 2.64 -2.10
CA PRO A 9 12.14 1.35 -2.74
C PRO A 9 12.32 0.22 -1.73
N ILE A 10 11.67 -0.90 -2.00
CA ILE A 10 11.91 -2.19 -1.35
C ILE A 10 12.75 -3.04 -2.29
N TYR A 11 13.84 -3.60 -1.79
CA TYR A 11 14.79 -4.40 -2.57
C TYR A 11 14.64 -5.89 -2.27
N ASP A 12 14.89 -6.72 -3.28
CA ASP A 12 15.05 -8.16 -3.11
C ASP A 12 16.49 -8.54 -2.70
N ARG A 13 16.75 -9.83 -2.50
CA ARG A 13 18.08 -10.34 -2.15
C ARG A 13 19.16 -10.10 -3.20
N ASN A 14 18.77 -9.87 -4.44
CA ASN A 14 19.68 -9.63 -5.57
C ASN A 14 19.95 -8.14 -5.78
N GLY A 15 19.36 -7.27 -4.94
CA GLY A 15 19.48 -5.81 -5.06
C GLY A 15 18.57 -5.20 -6.11
N ASN A 16 17.61 -5.96 -6.66
CA ASN A 16 16.62 -5.40 -7.57
C ASN A 16 15.47 -4.77 -6.80
N VAL A 17 14.91 -3.69 -7.34
CA VAL A 17 13.70 -3.09 -6.80
C VAL A 17 12.52 -4.02 -7.02
N PHE A 18 11.96 -4.52 -5.91
CA PHE A 18 10.74 -5.34 -5.87
C PHE A 18 9.49 -4.47 -6.04
N GLY A 19 9.43 -3.34 -5.36
CA GLY A 19 8.34 -2.40 -5.39
C GLY A 19 8.67 -1.12 -4.66
N TYR A 20 7.69 -0.23 -4.59
CA TYR A 20 7.81 1.03 -3.86
C TYR A 20 6.73 1.13 -2.80
N GLU A 21 7.11 1.31 -1.56
CA GLU A 21 6.18 1.69 -0.52
C GLU A 21 5.84 3.18 -0.65
N VAL A 22 4.54 3.49 -0.52
CA VAL A 22 4.03 4.85 -0.72
C VAL A 22 3.47 5.41 0.58
N TYR A 23 3.90 6.62 0.89
CA TYR A 23 3.57 7.33 2.12
C TYR A 23 2.84 8.63 1.83
N LEU A 24 1.81 8.91 2.63
CA LEU A 24 1.20 10.24 2.64
C LEU A 24 2.13 11.26 3.28
N ARG A 25 2.27 12.43 2.66
CA ARG A 25 3.05 13.56 3.17
C ARG A 25 2.26 14.84 3.04
N SER A 26 2.52 15.80 3.95
CA SER A 26 2.04 17.17 3.80
C SER A 26 2.92 17.93 2.80
N LYS A 27 2.34 18.75 1.95
CA LYS A 27 3.11 19.64 1.05
C LYS A 27 4.05 20.59 1.81
N ASN A 28 3.68 20.97 3.01
CA ASN A 28 4.43 21.93 3.83
C ASN A 28 5.49 21.28 4.71
N SER A 29 5.45 19.95 4.89
CA SER A 29 6.41 19.17 5.67
C SER A 29 6.56 17.80 5.05
N SER A 30 7.44 17.72 4.05
CA SER A 30 7.62 16.51 3.23
C SER A 30 8.29 15.34 3.97
N GLU A 31 8.83 15.56 5.17
CA GLU A 31 9.57 14.54 5.91
C GLU A 31 8.69 13.66 6.81
N LYS A 32 7.52 14.15 7.22
CA LYS A 32 6.69 13.46 8.21
C LYS A 32 5.28 13.17 7.68
N TYR A 33 4.67 12.17 8.29
CA TYR A 33 3.24 11.90 8.12
C TYR A 33 2.42 13.10 8.62
N PRO A 34 1.38 13.55 7.89
CA PRO A 34 0.52 14.65 8.32
C PRO A 34 -0.30 14.24 9.54
N SER A 35 0.04 14.79 10.71
CA SER A 35 -0.58 14.43 11.99
C SER A 35 -2.09 14.73 12.07
N GLU A 36 -2.58 15.62 11.21
CA GLU A 36 -4.00 15.98 11.09
C GLU A 36 -4.85 14.94 10.33
N VAL A 37 -4.22 13.96 9.70
CA VAL A 37 -4.90 12.89 8.94
C VAL A 37 -4.90 11.60 9.75
N PRO A 38 -6.08 11.09 10.16
CA PRO A 38 -6.15 9.75 10.74
C PRO A 38 -5.58 8.71 9.78
N PHE A 39 -4.81 7.74 10.31
CA PHE A 39 -4.17 6.71 9.48
C PHE A 39 -5.20 5.93 8.64
N SER A 40 -6.38 5.69 9.19
CA SER A 40 -7.51 5.07 8.50
C SER A 40 -7.99 5.80 7.25
N LYS A 41 -7.70 7.12 7.12
CA LYS A 41 -8.01 7.93 5.95
C LYS A 41 -6.85 8.04 4.95
N ALA A 42 -5.62 7.73 5.38
CA ALA A 42 -4.43 7.87 4.55
C ALA A 42 -4.51 7.02 3.28
N ALA A 43 -4.93 5.77 3.40
CA ALA A 43 -5.07 4.84 2.28
C ALA A 43 -6.02 5.40 1.20
N TYR A 44 -7.13 6.03 1.58
CA TYR A 44 -8.05 6.69 0.65
C TYR A 44 -7.38 7.83 -0.11
N ILE A 45 -6.66 8.72 0.60
CA ILE A 45 -6.00 9.89 -0.01
C ILE A 45 -4.90 9.42 -0.97
N VAL A 46 -4.07 8.46 -0.54
CA VAL A 46 -3.00 7.90 -1.38
C VAL A 46 -3.61 7.22 -2.62
N THR A 47 -4.68 6.44 -2.46
CA THR A 47 -5.40 5.82 -3.59
C THR A 47 -5.86 6.87 -4.60
N SER A 48 -6.45 7.97 -4.14
CA SER A 48 -6.91 9.05 -5.02
C SER A 48 -5.74 9.65 -5.82
N ILE A 49 -4.59 9.86 -5.17
CA ILE A 49 -3.37 10.37 -5.84
C ILE A 49 -2.82 9.34 -6.84
N LEU A 50 -2.79 8.05 -6.49
CA LEU A 50 -2.31 6.99 -7.38
C LEU A 50 -3.17 6.85 -8.63
N VAL A 51 -4.49 6.98 -8.49
CA VAL A 51 -5.43 6.96 -9.63
C VAL A 51 -5.25 8.19 -10.51
N GLU A 52 -5.15 9.37 -9.90
CA GLU A 52 -5.02 10.64 -10.60
C GLU A 52 -3.68 10.76 -11.35
N TYR A 53 -2.59 10.36 -10.73
CA TYR A 53 -1.25 10.49 -11.31
C TYR A 53 -0.84 9.33 -12.20
N GLY A 54 -1.42 8.17 -11.98
CA GLY A 54 -1.10 6.91 -12.63
C GLY A 54 -0.14 6.05 -11.83
N ILE A 55 -0.60 4.86 -11.47
CA ILE A 55 0.15 3.93 -10.62
C ILE A 55 1.52 3.55 -11.21
N ASP A 56 1.61 3.36 -12.53
CA ASP A 56 2.85 2.99 -13.21
C ASP A 56 3.89 4.11 -13.18
N ARG A 57 3.46 5.37 -13.21
CA ARG A 57 4.37 6.52 -13.06
C ARG A 57 4.97 6.58 -11.66
N VAL A 58 4.16 6.30 -10.64
CA VAL A 58 4.65 6.28 -9.25
C VAL A 58 5.60 5.12 -9.03
N SER A 59 5.23 3.94 -9.51
CA SER A 59 5.95 2.68 -9.25
C SER A 59 7.03 2.34 -10.26
N GLU A 60 7.23 3.14 -11.31
CA GLU A 60 8.17 2.83 -12.39
C GLU A 60 7.92 1.44 -12.99
N GLY A 61 6.62 1.06 -13.10
CA GLY A 61 6.19 -0.25 -13.57
C GLY A 61 6.35 -1.42 -12.59
N LYS A 62 6.82 -1.15 -11.35
CA LYS A 62 6.95 -2.14 -10.27
C LYS A 62 5.67 -2.22 -9.45
N LYS A 63 5.70 -3.01 -8.36
CA LYS A 63 4.61 -3.06 -7.38
C LYS A 63 4.53 -1.77 -6.58
N VAL A 64 3.31 -1.39 -6.17
CA VAL A 64 3.08 -0.36 -5.16
C VAL A 64 2.69 -1.06 -3.86
N ILE A 65 3.35 -0.72 -2.78
CA ILE A 65 2.98 -1.16 -1.44
C ILE A 65 2.20 -0.02 -0.78
N LEU A 66 0.94 -0.31 -0.43
CA LEU A 66 0.01 0.65 0.15
C LEU A 66 -0.29 0.27 1.60
N ASN A 67 0.07 1.15 2.51
CA ASN A 67 -0.26 1.02 3.93
C ASN A 67 -1.76 1.17 4.16
N VAL A 68 -2.37 0.19 4.81
CA VAL A 68 -3.80 0.18 5.15
C VAL A 68 -4.00 -0.31 6.58
N SER A 69 -4.81 0.39 7.37
CA SER A 69 -5.30 -0.19 8.62
C SER A 69 -6.35 -1.27 8.33
N LEU A 70 -6.55 -2.21 9.25
CA LEU A 70 -7.50 -3.31 9.03
C LEU A 70 -8.89 -2.82 8.64
N GLU A 71 -9.41 -1.78 9.30
CA GLU A 71 -10.72 -1.21 8.99
C GLU A 71 -10.75 -0.51 7.62
N SER A 72 -9.62 0.07 7.19
CA SER A 72 -9.52 0.75 5.90
C SER A 72 -9.72 -0.18 4.71
N LEU A 73 -9.46 -1.49 4.86
CA LEU A 73 -9.71 -2.48 3.82
C LEU A 73 -11.18 -2.55 3.38
N LEU A 74 -12.11 -2.15 4.23
CA LEU A 74 -13.53 -2.11 3.89
C LEU A 74 -13.92 -0.89 3.06
N ASN A 75 -13.00 0.04 2.82
CA ASN A 75 -13.24 1.20 1.99
C ASN A 75 -13.31 0.78 0.51
N LYS A 76 -14.41 1.15 -0.16
CA LYS A 76 -14.64 0.84 -1.58
C LYS A 76 -13.63 1.52 -2.51
N SER A 77 -12.99 2.62 -2.10
CA SER A 77 -11.99 3.29 -2.92
C SER A 77 -10.80 2.38 -3.27
N LEU A 78 -10.48 1.39 -2.44
CA LEU A 78 -9.41 0.45 -2.71
C LEU A 78 -9.75 -0.53 -3.85
N GLU A 79 -11.02 -0.63 -4.23
CA GLU A 79 -11.48 -1.55 -5.29
C GLU A 79 -11.05 -1.09 -6.69
N VAL A 80 -10.73 0.18 -6.86
CA VAL A 80 -10.30 0.73 -8.15
C VAL A 80 -8.85 0.42 -8.51
N LEU A 81 -8.05 0.01 -7.51
CA LEU A 81 -6.64 -0.29 -7.71
C LEU A 81 -6.45 -1.62 -8.44
N PRO A 82 -5.54 -1.70 -9.44
CA PRO A 82 -5.24 -2.94 -10.15
C PRO A 82 -4.60 -3.94 -9.20
N ARG A 83 -5.25 -5.11 -9.04
CA ARG A 83 -4.90 -6.12 -8.03
C ARG A 83 -3.48 -6.65 -8.17
N GLU A 84 -3.06 -6.87 -9.39
CA GLU A 84 -1.74 -7.41 -9.70
C GLU A 84 -0.60 -6.39 -9.49
N LYS A 85 -0.92 -5.09 -9.33
CA LYS A 85 0.09 -4.02 -9.13
C LYS A 85 0.22 -3.58 -7.68
N VAL A 86 -0.78 -3.87 -6.84
CA VAL A 86 -0.83 -3.37 -5.46
C VAL A 86 -0.63 -4.49 -4.46
N ILE A 87 0.23 -4.24 -3.49
CA ILE A 87 0.42 -5.02 -2.28
C ILE A 87 -0.13 -4.20 -1.13
N PHE A 88 -1.05 -4.75 -0.36
CA PHE A 88 -1.60 -4.08 0.81
C PHE A 88 -0.78 -4.45 2.04
N ASP A 89 -0.16 -3.45 2.68
CA ASP A 89 0.50 -3.62 3.96
C ASP A 89 -0.50 -3.40 5.09
N LEU A 90 -0.84 -4.51 5.76
CA LEU A 90 -1.84 -4.56 6.82
C LEU A 90 -1.26 -4.04 8.13
N ASN A 91 -1.81 -2.94 8.62
CA ASN A 91 -1.44 -2.30 9.87
C ASN A 91 -2.58 -2.39 10.91
N PRO A 92 -2.27 -2.25 12.20
CA PRO A 92 -3.29 -2.22 13.24
C PRO A 92 -4.37 -1.17 12.98
N SER A 93 -5.58 -1.46 13.43
CA SER A 93 -6.68 -0.51 13.45
C SER A 93 -6.47 0.54 14.55
N GLU A 94 -6.86 1.77 14.28
CA GLU A 94 -6.90 2.87 15.26
C GLU A 94 -8.04 2.70 16.27
N VAL A 95 -9.03 1.87 15.94
CA VAL A 95 -10.21 1.61 16.79
C VAL A 95 -10.38 0.10 17.02
N PRO A 96 -11.00 -0.32 18.13
CA PRO A 96 -11.29 -1.72 18.36
C PRO A 96 -12.16 -2.33 17.27
N ILE A 97 -11.73 -3.46 16.73
CA ILE A 97 -12.48 -4.22 15.72
C ILE A 97 -13.29 -5.31 16.41
N GLY A 98 -14.61 -5.23 16.27
CA GLY A 98 -15.52 -6.28 16.70
C GLY A 98 -15.50 -7.48 15.75
N GLU A 99 -15.99 -8.63 16.24
CA GLU A 99 -15.93 -9.91 15.50
C GLU A 99 -16.59 -9.85 14.13
N THR A 100 -17.76 -9.21 14.02
CA THR A 100 -18.50 -9.07 12.74
C THR A 100 -17.69 -8.29 11.71
N ILE A 101 -17.05 -7.19 12.13
CA ILE A 101 -16.19 -6.39 11.25
C ILE A 101 -14.96 -7.19 10.85
N TYR A 102 -14.34 -7.92 11.79
CA TYR A 102 -13.19 -8.75 11.50
C TYR A 102 -13.49 -9.84 10.47
N LYS A 103 -14.64 -10.52 10.57
CA LYS A 103 -15.09 -11.49 9.57
C LYS A 103 -15.20 -10.87 8.17
N ARG A 104 -15.78 -9.67 8.07
CA ARG A 104 -15.85 -8.93 6.79
C ARG A 104 -14.46 -8.58 6.23
N ILE A 105 -13.52 -8.21 7.10
CA ILE A 105 -12.13 -7.95 6.70
C ILE A 105 -11.49 -9.22 6.12
N LEU A 106 -11.63 -10.37 6.79
CA LEU A 106 -11.11 -11.64 6.31
C LEU A 106 -11.69 -12.03 4.93
N GLU A 107 -12.99 -11.85 4.74
CA GLU A 107 -13.63 -12.05 3.44
C GLU A 107 -13.09 -11.12 2.36
N LYS A 108 -12.89 -9.85 2.71
CA LYS A 108 -12.31 -8.86 1.79
C LYS A 108 -10.89 -9.24 1.35
N ILE A 109 -10.04 -9.65 2.30
CA ILE A 109 -8.68 -10.13 2.00
C ILE A 109 -8.74 -11.34 1.06
N LYS A 110 -9.59 -12.33 1.35
CA LYS A 110 -9.75 -13.52 0.50
C LYS A 110 -10.18 -13.16 -0.92
N ASN A 111 -11.12 -12.23 -1.07
CA ASN A 111 -11.57 -11.75 -2.38
C ASN A 111 -10.43 -11.06 -3.13
N PHE A 112 -9.73 -10.14 -2.49
CA PHE A 112 -8.59 -9.45 -3.09
C PHE A 112 -7.45 -10.41 -3.50
N LYS A 113 -7.18 -11.43 -2.68
CA LYS A 113 -6.20 -12.47 -3.03
C LYS A 113 -6.63 -13.29 -4.25
N ARG A 114 -7.90 -13.68 -4.32
CA ARG A 114 -8.44 -14.39 -5.49
C ARG A 114 -8.29 -13.56 -6.77
N ASP A 115 -8.39 -12.25 -6.65
CA ASP A 115 -8.23 -11.31 -7.76
C ASP A 115 -6.76 -10.91 -8.02
N GLY A 116 -5.78 -11.52 -7.33
CA GLY A 116 -4.34 -11.37 -7.59
C GLY A 116 -3.58 -10.42 -6.65
N SER A 117 -4.23 -9.82 -5.65
CA SER A 117 -3.52 -8.97 -4.68
C SER A 117 -2.64 -9.78 -3.73
N MET A 118 -1.53 -9.18 -3.33
CA MET A 118 -0.65 -9.66 -2.27
C MET A 118 -0.86 -8.85 -0.99
N PHE A 119 -0.48 -9.45 0.14
CA PHE A 119 -0.58 -8.81 1.46
C PHE A 119 0.72 -8.93 2.25
N ILE A 120 1.15 -7.83 2.83
CA ILE A 120 2.15 -7.77 3.89
C ILE A 120 1.43 -7.74 5.23
N LEU A 121 1.90 -8.49 6.19
CA LEU A 121 1.42 -8.45 7.58
C LEU A 121 2.44 -7.74 8.44
N ASN A 122 2.08 -6.57 8.96
CA ASN A 122 2.94 -5.83 9.86
C ASN A 122 3.22 -6.61 11.17
N GLN A 123 4.43 -6.48 11.72
CA GLN A 123 4.84 -7.19 12.95
C GLN A 123 3.86 -6.99 14.10
N SER A 124 3.25 -5.82 14.23
CA SER A 124 2.31 -5.52 15.32
C SER A 124 1.05 -6.39 15.24
N LEU A 125 0.56 -6.69 14.04
CA LEU A 125 -0.54 -7.63 13.83
C LEU A 125 -0.10 -9.09 14.03
N TYR A 126 1.06 -9.46 13.50
CA TYR A 126 1.61 -10.80 13.67
C TYR A 126 1.81 -11.16 15.14
N MET A 127 2.14 -10.18 15.99
CA MET A 127 2.35 -10.36 17.43
C MET A 127 1.10 -10.11 18.28
N SER A 128 -0.06 -9.94 17.68
CA SER A 128 -1.33 -9.64 18.32
C SER A 128 -2.31 -10.83 18.30
N LYS A 129 -3.54 -10.57 18.73
CA LYS A 129 -4.66 -11.51 18.59
C LYS A 129 -5.04 -11.80 17.11
N TYR A 130 -4.56 -11.00 16.17
CA TYR A 130 -4.81 -11.13 14.73
C TYR A 130 -3.71 -11.91 13.99
N LYS A 131 -2.86 -12.64 14.73
CA LYS A 131 -1.75 -13.43 14.14
C LYS A 131 -2.18 -14.46 13.09
N ASP A 132 -3.43 -14.90 13.10
CA ASP A 132 -4.02 -15.81 12.12
C ASP A 132 -4.07 -15.21 10.70
N LEU A 133 -3.98 -13.88 10.57
CA LEU A 133 -3.81 -13.18 9.28
C LEU A 133 -2.57 -13.64 8.51
N ILE A 134 -1.57 -14.23 9.19
CA ILE A 134 -0.41 -14.82 8.52
C ILE A 134 -0.80 -15.85 7.46
N ASN A 135 -1.88 -16.59 7.67
CA ASN A 135 -2.36 -17.58 6.70
C ASN A 135 -2.82 -16.93 5.39
N LEU A 136 -3.28 -15.67 5.44
CA LEU A 136 -3.77 -14.90 4.31
C LEU A 136 -2.71 -13.93 3.74
N SER A 137 -1.62 -13.67 4.46
CA SER A 137 -0.53 -12.82 4.01
C SER A 137 0.46 -13.59 3.12
N ASP A 138 1.28 -12.86 2.38
CA ASP A 138 2.33 -13.38 1.52
C ASP A 138 3.71 -13.06 2.10
N ILE A 139 3.80 -11.93 2.80
CA ILE A 139 5.00 -11.38 3.41
C ILE A 139 4.68 -10.99 4.84
N VAL A 140 5.63 -11.13 5.76
CA VAL A 140 5.56 -10.54 7.10
C VAL A 140 6.67 -9.51 7.23
N GLU A 141 6.30 -8.31 7.67
CA GLU A 141 7.23 -7.22 7.92
C GLU A 141 7.69 -7.21 9.37
N PHE A 142 8.99 -6.99 9.56
CA PHE A 142 9.61 -6.68 10.85
C PHE A 142 10.47 -5.42 10.75
N TYR A 143 10.43 -4.60 11.78
CA TYR A 143 11.34 -3.46 11.92
C TYR A 143 12.70 -3.93 12.44
N MET A 144 13.77 -3.41 11.84
CA MET A 144 15.14 -3.87 12.11
C MET A 144 15.50 -3.85 13.61
N LYS A 145 15.08 -2.81 14.33
CA LYS A 145 15.32 -2.67 15.78
C LYS A 145 14.61 -3.71 16.65
N ASP A 146 13.50 -4.28 16.18
CA ASP A 146 12.62 -5.16 16.97
C ASP A 146 12.73 -6.64 16.55
N VAL A 147 13.39 -6.91 15.41
CA VAL A 147 13.45 -8.27 14.87
C VAL A 147 14.44 -9.15 15.61
N LYS A 148 14.06 -10.42 15.79
CA LYS A 148 14.89 -11.48 16.38
C LYS A 148 14.83 -12.73 15.51
N MET A 149 15.91 -13.52 15.50
CA MET A 149 16.02 -14.77 14.73
C MET A 149 14.81 -15.69 14.91
N GLY A 150 14.37 -15.91 16.14
CA GLY A 150 13.23 -16.78 16.43
C GLY A 150 11.91 -16.32 15.81
N LYS A 151 11.70 -15.00 15.63
CA LYS A 151 10.51 -14.45 14.98
C LYS A 151 10.54 -14.75 13.47
N VAL A 152 11.67 -14.51 12.81
CA VAL A 152 11.86 -14.81 11.39
C VAL A 152 11.70 -16.30 11.11
N ALA A 153 12.36 -17.15 11.91
CA ALA A 153 12.21 -18.60 11.83
C ALA A 153 10.74 -19.05 12.01
N GLY A 154 10.01 -18.39 12.92
CA GLY A 154 8.59 -18.62 13.12
C GLY A 154 7.76 -18.36 11.86
N VAL A 155 8.00 -17.25 11.17
CA VAL A 155 7.32 -16.88 9.92
C VAL A 155 7.66 -17.86 8.79
N LYS A 156 8.93 -18.28 8.68
CA LYS A 156 9.38 -19.23 7.65
C LYS A 156 8.69 -20.60 7.75
N LYS A 157 8.24 -21.02 8.95
CA LYS A 157 7.42 -22.23 9.12
C LYS A 157 6.07 -22.16 8.38
N TYR A 158 5.56 -20.97 8.13
CA TYR A 158 4.35 -20.77 7.31
C TYR A 158 4.65 -20.60 5.82
N SER A 159 5.90 -20.84 5.38
CA SER A 159 6.36 -20.63 3.99
C SER A 159 6.13 -19.19 3.49
N LYS A 160 6.16 -18.20 4.39
CA LYS A 160 6.01 -16.79 4.04
C LYS A 160 7.36 -16.12 3.81
N LYS A 161 7.33 -15.06 3.01
CA LYS A 161 8.49 -14.18 2.81
C LYS A 161 8.61 -13.22 3.99
N VAL A 162 9.81 -12.68 4.20
CA VAL A 162 10.09 -11.73 5.27
C VAL A 162 10.66 -10.45 4.67
N LEU A 163 10.03 -9.34 4.98
CA LEU A 163 10.55 -7.99 4.77
C LEU A 163 11.15 -7.50 6.09
N ILE A 164 12.37 -6.97 6.04
CA ILE A 164 12.93 -6.20 7.16
C ILE A 164 13.06 -4.75 6.70
N SER A 165 12.37 -3.87 7.41
CA SER A 165 12.34 -2.43 7.17
C SER A 165 13.10 -1.64 8.23
N MET A 166 13.28 -0.34 8.01
CA MET A 166 14.04 0.57 8.87
C MET A 166 15.52 0.18 8.99
N ILE A 167 16.12 -0.23 7.89
CA ILE A 167 17.56 -0.48 7.78
C ILE A 167 18.27 0.86 7.61
N GLU A 168 19.17 1.20 8.55
CA GLU A 168 19.81 2.53 8.57
C GLU A 168 21.27 2.50 8.14
N ASP A 169 21.95 1.35 8.28
CA ASP A 169 23.36 1.19 7.93
C ASP A 169 23.70 -0.20 7.38
N ASP A 170 24.97 -0.39 6.99
CA ASP A 170 25.44 -1.68 6.45
C ASP A 170 25.37 -2.80 7.48
N LYS A 171 25.60 -2.50 8.76
CA LYS A 171 25.51 -3.50 9.84
C LYS A 171 24.10 -4.05 9.98
N ASP A 172 23.10 -3.19 9.90
CA ASP A 172 21.70 -3.57 9.89
C ASP A 172 21.39 -4.44 8.67
N TYR A 173 21.90 -4.05 7.49
CA TYR A 173 21.67 -4.81 6.27
C TYR A 173 22.29 -6.21 6.33
N GLN A 174 23.55 -6.34 6.79
CA GLN A 174 24.18 -7.65 6.95
C GLN A 174 23.39 -8.52 7.94
N LYS A 175 23.00 -7.95 9.08
CA LYS A 175 22.18 -8.64 10.07
C LYS A 175 20.81 -9.06 9.50
N ALA A 176 20.14 -8.22 8.72
CA ALA A 176 18.88 -8.57 8.07
C ALA A 176 19.05 -9.76 7.12
N LYS A 177 20.16 -9.83 6.36
CA LYS A 177 20.50 -10.99 5.51
C LYS A 177 20.72 -12.27 6.31
N GLU A 178 21.48 -12.17 7.41
CA GLU A 178 21.75 -13.30 8.32
C GLU A 178 20.47 -13.83 8.98
N LEU A 179 19.53 -12.94 9.32
CA LEU A 179 18.21 -13.30 9.83
C LEU A 179 17.34 -14.02 8.80
N GLY A 180 17.71 -14.00 7.52
CA GLY A 180 16.99 -14.70 6.45
C GLY A 180 15.88 -13.87 5.82
N ALA A 181 15.96 -12.52 5.84
CA ALA A 181 15.05 -11.65 5.12
C ALA A 181 15.06 -11.95 3.61
N ASP A 182 13.93 -11.79 2.96
CA ASP A 182 13.76 -11.89 1.51
C ASP A 182 13.74 -10.51 0.86
N TYR A 183 13.26 -9.49 1.61
CA TYR A 183 13.11 -8.12 1.16
C TYR A 183 13.69 -7.16 2.21
N PHE A 184 14.12 -5.99 1.74
CA PHE A 184 14.85 -5.00 2.52
C PHE A 184 14.37 -3.59 2.18
N GLU A 185 14.17 -2.76 3.20
CA GLU A 185 13.81 -1.36 3.06
C GLU A 185 14.51 -0.51 4.13
N GLY A 186 14.87 0.71 3.79
CA GLY A 186 15.44 1.65 4.74
C GLY A 186 16.25 2.78 4.12
N ASN A 187 16.59 3.76 4.93
CA ASN A 187 17.37 4.92 4.50
C ASN A 187 18.80 4.56 4.07
N TYR A 188 19.30 3.42 4.52
CA TYR A 188 20.58 2.87 4.06
C TYR A 188 20.63 2.73 2.54
N PHE A 189 19.56 2.28 1.91
CA PHE A 189 19.49 2.14 0.46
C PHE A 189 19.12 3.48 -0.19
N ARG A 190 18.00 4.04 0.25
CA ARG A 190 17.47 5.30 -0.24
C ARG A 190 16.41 5.85 0.71
N PRO A 191 16.50 7.15 1.08
CA PRO A 191 15.41 7.78 1.83
C PRO A 191 14.14 7.89 0.95
N PRO A 192 12.96 8.10 1.55
CA PRO A 192 11.73 8.34 0.81
C PRO A 192 11.87 9.54 -0.13
N LEU A 193 11.45 9.37 -1.38
CA LEU A 193 11.47 10.40 -2.42
C LEU A 193 10.07 10.97 -2.63
N ILE A 194 9.96 12.30 -2.58
CA ILE A 194 8.71 12.99 -2.90
C ILE A 194 8.38 12.80 -4.38
N VAL A 195 7.20 12.28 -4.65
CA VAL A 195 6.66 12.19 -6.01
C VAL A 195 6.12 13.56 -6.40
N LYS A 196 6.83 14.23 -7.32
CA LYS A 196 6.38 15.49 -7.89
C LYS A 196 5.32 15.20 -8.96
N TYR A 197 4.14 15.73 -8.78
CA TYR A 197 3.05 15.61 -9.73
C TYR A 197 2.29 16.94 -9.86
N THR A 198 1.70 17.15 -11.01
CA THR A 198 0.80 18.28 -11.23
C THR A 198 -0.61 17.85 -10.83
N GLU A 199 -1.24 18.56 -9.93
CA GLU A 199 -2.64 18.30 -9.57
C GLU A 199 -3.51 18.50 -10.80
N LEU A 200 -4.38 17.54 -11.09
CA LEU A 200 -5.40 17.70 -12.10
C LEU A 200 -6.41 18.79 -11.68
N ALA A 201 -6.96 19.48 -12.66
CA ALA A 201 -8.00 20.48 -12.39
C ALA A 201 -9.18 19.83 -11.64
N PRO A 202 -9.85 20.56 -10.71
CA PRO A 202 -10.92 19.98 -9.89
C PRO A 202 -12.07 19.35 -10.71
N PHE A 203 -12.37 19.87 -11.89
CA PHE A 203 -13.41 19.30 -12.75
C PHE A 203 -13.01 17.94 -13.31
N LEU A 204 -11.73 17.68 -13.58
CA LEU A 204 -11.23 16.36 -13.98
C LEU A 204 -11.46 15.30 -12.90
N LYS A 205 -11.35 15.65 -11.63
CA LYS A 205 -11.67 14.73 -10.53
C LYS A 205 -13.13 14.28 -10.55
N ILE A 206 -14.04 15.22 -10.82
CA ILE A 206 -15.47 14.92 -10.92
C ILE A 206 -15.75 14.04 -12.12
N THR A 207 -15.13 14.32 -13.27
CA THR A 207 -15.29 13.51 -14.48
C THR A 207 -14.73 12.10 -14.29
N LEU A 208 -13.57 11.98 -13.65
CA LEU A 208 -12.99 10.69 -13.30
C LEU A 208 -13.92 9.87 -12.38
N LEU A 209 -14.49 10.48 -11.35
CA LEU A 209 -15.46 9.83 -10.46
C LEU A 209 -16.73 9.42 -11.20
N ARG A 210 -17.23 10.23 -12.15
CA ARG A 210 -18.34 9.89 -13.04
C ARG A 210 -18.02 8.70 -13.93
N LEU A 211 -16.83 8.69 -14.56
CA LEU A 211 -16.34 7.57 -15.34
C LEU A 211 -16.29 6.28 -14.50
N MET A 212 -15.71 6.33 -13.32
CA MET A 212 -15.62 5.18 -12.43
C MET A 212 -16.99 4.65 -12.01
N SER A 213 -17.93 5.54 -11.69
CA SER A 213 -19.31 5.12 -11.35
C SER A 213 -20.07 4.58 -12.58
N SER A 214 -19.75 5.07 -13.77
CA SER A 214 -20.39 4.66 -15.02
C SER A 214 -19.81 3.36 -15.58
N LEU A 215 -18.52 3.07 -15.37
CA LEU A 215 -17.89 1.80 -15.78
C LEU A 215 -18.55 0.58 -15.14
N SER A 216 -18.99 0.72 -13.89
CA SER A 216 -19.72 -0.33 -13.18
C SER A 216 -21.15 -0.56 -13.70
N ASN A 217 -21.73 0.41 -14.45
CA ASN A 217 -23.11 0.44 -14.88
C ASN A 217 -23.27 0.76 -16.37
N ALA A 218 -22.19 0.89 -17.14
CA ALA A 218 -22.21 1.32 -18.53
C ALA A 218 -22.88 0.26 -19.42
N LYS A 219 -23.97 0.65 -20.05
CA LYS A 219 -24.68 -0.18 -21.02
C LYS A 219 -24.04 -0.12 -22.43
N SER A 220 -23.11 0.83 -22.68
CA SER A 220 -22.43 0.94 -23.96
C SER A 220 -21.13 1.76 -23.88
N LEU A 221 -20.16 1.47 -24.77
CA LEU A 221 -18.93 2.26 -24.98
C LEU A 221 -19.24 3.72 -25.36
N LYS A 222 -20.36 3.98 -26.01
CA LYS A 222 -20.77 5.32 -26.41
C LYS A 222 -21.02 6.22 -25.20
N GLN A 223 -21.64 5.70 -24.14
CA GLN A 223 -21.84 6.42 -22.87
C GLN A 223 -20.51 6.81 -22.21
N ILE A 224 -19.51 5.93 -22.27
CA ILE A 224 -18.16 6.20 -21.76
C ILE A 224 -17.49 7.30 -22.58
N ALA A 225 -17.58 7.21 -23.93
CA ALA A 225 -17.03 8.20 -24.84
C ALA A 225 -17.66 9.60 -24.63
N GLU A 226 -18.96 9.68 -24.38
CA GLU A 226 -19.67 10.94 -24.09
C GLU A 226 -19.21 11.60 -22.79
N ILE A 227 -18.92 10.79 -21.76
CA ILE A 227 -18.38 11.31 -20.50
C ILE A 227 -16.96 11.85 -20.72
N ILE A 228 -16.11 11.15 -21.45
CA ILE A 228 -14.74 11.58 -21.77
C ILE A 228 -14.77 12.87 -22.60
N SER A 229 -15.56 12.91 -23.65
CA SER A 229 -15.64 14.08 -24.55
C SER A 229 -16.29 15.32 -23.90
N SER A 230 -16.99 15.16 -22.78
CA SER A 230 -17.54 16.28 -22.03
C SER A 230 -16.51 17.05 -21.20
N ASP A 231 -15.29 16.54 -21.11
CA ASP A 231 -14.21 17.13 -20.32
C ASP A 231 -12.99 17.42 -21.22
N VAL A 232 -12.73 18.73 -21.41
CA VAL A 232 -11.64 19.23 -22.29
C VAL A 232 -10.25 18.71 -21.88
N GLY A 233 -10.08 18.28 -20.63
CA GLY A 233 -8.81 17.72 -20.14
C GLY A 233 -8.65 16.23 -20.38
N MET A 234 -9.73 15.52 -20.77
CA MET A 234 -9.73 14.09 -21.10
C MET A 234 -9.88 13.82 -22.61
N ALA A 235 -10.34 14.81 -23.35
CA ALA A 235 -10.44 14.79 -24.82
C ALA A 235 -9.12 15.23 -25.44
#